data_9d9e3fb0025bb8b9d531d2960c2be63c
#
_entry.id   9d9e3fb0025bb8b9d531d2960c2be63c
#
_cell.length_a   1.000
_cell.length_b   1.000
_cell.length_c   1.000
_cell.angle_alpha   90.00
_cell.angle_beta   90.00
_cell.angle_gamma   90.00
#
_symmetry.space_group_name_H-M   'P 1'
#
loop_
_entity.id
_entity.type
_entity.pdbx_description
1 polymer ?
#
loop_
_entity_poly.entity_id
_entity_poly.type
_entity_poly.pdbx_seq_one_letter_code
_entity_poly.pdbx_strand_id
1 'polypeptide(L)' 'MKATEIVKDIMEKQGVGQTALGKRIGVKNDAIYQRLRQDNISVERLMQMLAAMDYKLVIVPASKPVRENEYEVEV' A
#
# COMPACT_ATOMS: atom_id res chain seq x y z
N MET A 1 10.98 1.04 4.29
CA MET A 1 9.62 1.04 4.92
C MET A 1 8.98 -0.33 4.74
N LYS A 2 8.23 -0.77 5.73
CA LYS A 2 7.41 -1.98 5.57
C LYS A 2 6.24 -1.71 4.62
N ALA A 3 5.70 -2.78 4.03
CA ALA A 3 4.64 -2.65 3.03
C ALA A 3 3.43 -1.84 3.53
N THR A 4 2.96 -2.12 4.74
CA THR A 4 1.80 -1.40 5.29
C THR A 4 2.10 0.05 5.63
N GLU A 5 3.35 0.36 5.98
CA GLU A 5 3.78 1.74 6.20
C GLU A 5 3.74 2.54 4.89
N ILE A 6 4.13 1.90 3.79
CA ILE A 6 4.07 2.52 2.46
C ILE A 6 2.61 2.85 2.10
N VAL A 7 1.70 1.91 2.32
CA VAL A 7 0.27 2.14 2.06
C VAL A 7 -0.25 3.34 2.87
N LYS A 8 0.09 3.39 4.16
CA LYS A 8 -0.31 4.50 5.04
C LYS A 8 0.24 5.84 4.56
N ASP A 9 1.50 5.86 4.13
CA ASP A 9 2.13 7.07 3.63
C ASP A 9 1.45 7.60 2.38
N ILE A 10 1.12 6.71 1.45
CA ILE A 10 0.39 7.07 0.23
C ILE A 10 -1.01 7.59 0.56
N MET A 11 -1.71 6.91 1.48
CA MET A 11 -3.03 7.35 1.94
C MET A 11 -2.97 8.77 2.48
N GLU A 12 -1.98 9.06 3.31
CA GLU A 12 -1.81 10.39 3.89
C GLU A 12 -1.54 11.44 2.80
N LYS A 13 -0.64 11.15 1.88
CA LYS A 13 -0.31 12.07 0.79
C LYS A 13 -1.50 12.36 -0.12
N GLN A 14 -2.36 11.39 -0.34
CA GLN A 14 -3.53 11.56 -1.19
C GLN A 14 -4.78 11.99 -0.44
N GLY A 15 -4.72 12.05 0.89
CA GLY A 15 -5.89 12.36 1.69
C GLY A 15 -6.96 11.28 1.63
N VAL A 16 -6.56 10.02 1.47
CA VAL A 16 -7.47 8.87 1.39
C VAL A 16 -7.54 8.19 2.74
N GLY A 17 -8.73 8.19 3.36
CA GLY A 17 -8.96 7.51 4.62
C GLY A 17 -9.31 6.04 4.41
N GLN A 18 -9.41 5.30 5.53
CA GLN A 18 -9.71 3.87 5.50
C GLN A 18 -11.06 3.56 4.86
N THR A 19 -12.07 4.36 5.17
CA THR A 19 -13.41 4.18 4.62
C THR A 19 -13.40 4.35 3.10
N ALA A 20 -12.74 5.39 2.60
CA ALA A 20 -12.65 5.65 1.17
C ALA A 20 -11.89 4.52 0.47
N LEU A 21 -10.76 4.09 1.03
CA LEU A 21 -9.99 3.00 0.45
C LEU A 21 -10.80 1.70 0.41
N GLY A 22 -11.50 1.38 1.50
CA GLY A 22 -12.36 0.21 1.56
C GLY A 22 -13.44 0.23 0.49
N LYS A 23 -14.07 1.37 0.26
CA LYS A 23 -15.09 1.51 -0.79
C LYS A 23 -14.52 1.28 -2.18
N ARG A 24 -13.30 1.76 -2.44
CA ARG A 24 -12.64 1.56 -3.74
C ARG A 24 -12.35 0.10 -4.02
N ILE A 25 -12.01 -0.66 -2.99
CA ILE A 25 -11.65 -2.08 -3.11
C ILE A 25 -12.89 -2.98 -2.99
N GLY A 26 -13.94 -2.50 -2.31
CA GLY A 26 -15.14 -3.29 -2.03
C GLY A 26 -15.06 -4.08 -0.73
N VAL A 27 -14.32 -3.56 0.25
CA VAL A 27 -14.22 -4.17 1.58
C VAL A 27 -14.63 -3.16 2.65
N LYS A 28 -14.95 -3.66 3.84
CA LYS A 28 -15.36 -2.81 4.96
C LYS A 28 -14.17 -2.07 5.57
N ASN A 29 -14.46 -0.95 6.23
CA ASN A 29 -13.47 -0.13 6.90
C ASN A 29 -12.63 -0.94 7.90
N ASP A 30 -13.24 -1.79 8.70
CA ASP A 30 -12.53 -2.61 9.68
C ASP A 30 -11.59 -3.63 9.01
N ALA A 31 -11.95 -4.12 7.82
CA ALA A 31 -11.05 -4.99 7.04
C ALA A 31 -9.79 -4.24 6.61
N ILE A 32 -9.93 -2.98 6.18
CA ILE A 32 -8.77 -2.14 5.86
C ILE A 32 -7.91 -1.91 7.09
N TYR A 33 -8.54 -1.59 8.22
CA TYR A 33 -7.83 -1.40 9.48
C TYR A 33 -7.00 -2.63 9.85
N GLN A 34 -7.58 -3.82 9.72
CA GLN A 34 -6.87 -5.07 10.01
C GLN A 34 -5.69 -5.31 9.05
N ARG A 35 -5.88 -5.03 7.76
CA ARG A 35 -4.79 -5.14 6.78
C ARG A 35 -3.61 -4.24 7.13
N LEU A 36 -3.90 -3.00 7.54
CA LEU A 36 -2.85 -2.00 7.85
C LEU A 36 -2.09 -2.32 9.14
N ARG A 37 -2.60 -3.21 9.96
CA ARG A 37 -1.94 -3.64 11.19
C ARG A 37 -1.03 -4.85 11.01
N GLN A 38 -1.11 -5.52 9.87
CA GLN A 38 -0.31 -6.73 9.61
C GLN A 38 1.11 -6.37 9.27
N ASP A 39 2.08 -7.05 9.89
CA ASP A 39 3.50 -6.91 9.52
C ASP A 39 3.80 -7.65 8.23
N ASN A 40 3.01 -8.68 7.91
CA ASN A 40 3.25 -9.58 6.79
C ASN A 40 2.00 -9.69 5.93
N ILE A 41 1.68 -8.60 5.24
CA ILE A 41 0.53 -8.56 4.35
C ILE A 41 0.82 -9.36 3.07
N SER A 42 -0.21 -10.02 2.52
CA SER A 42 -0.05 -10.74 1.26
C SER A 42 0.20 -9.77 0.10
N VAL A 43 0.96 -10.25 -0.90
CA VAL A 43 1.24 -9.44 -2.10
C VAL A 43 -0.06 -9.06 -2.80
N GLU A 44 -1.02 -9.98 -2.88
CA GLU A 44 -2.30 -9.70 -3.52
C GLU A 44 -3.05 -8.55 -2.84
N ARG A 45 -3.13 -8.57 -1.51
CA ARG A 45 -3.79 -7.50 -0.76
C ARG A 45 -3.05 -6.17 -0.87
N LEU A 46 -1.73 -6.23 -0.86
CA LEU A 46 -0.90 -5.04 -1.07
C LEU A 46 -1.19 -4.43 -2.43
N MET A 47 -1.21 -5.26 -3.48
CA MET A 47 -1.48 -4.80 -4.84
C MET A 47 -2.88 -4.19 -4.97
N GLN A 48 -3.89 -4.78 -4.31
CA GLN A 48 -5.25 -4.23 -4.32
C GLN A 48 -5.29 -2.81 -3.75
N MET A 49 -4.66 -2.62 -2.60
CA MET A 49 -4.65 -1.31 -1.95
C MET A 49 -3.87 -0.29 -2.76
N LEU A 50 -2.73 -0.68 -3.31
CA LEU A 50 -1.92 0.19 -4.15
C LEU A 50 -2.67 0.59 -5.43
N ALA A 51 -3.29 -0.37 -6.10
CA ALA A 51 -4.05 -0.11 -7.32
C ALA A 51 -5.20 0.87 -7.08
N ALA A 52 -5.85 0.79 -5.92
CA ALA A 52 -6.93 1.70 -5.56
C ALA A 52 -6.45 3.15 -5.37
N MET A 53 -5.15 3.36 -5.28
CA MET A 53 -4.53 4.68 -5.14
C MET A 53 -3.64 5.02 -6.34
N ASP A 54 -3.84 4.35 -7.46
CA ASP A 54 -3.09 4.56 -8.72
C ASP A 54 -1.60 4.25 -8.60
N TYR A 55 -1.25 3.30 -7.73
CA TYR A 55 0.10 2.76 -7.63
C TYR A 55 0.13 1.34 -8.16
N LYS A 56 1.30 0.90 -8.56
CA LYS A 56 1.54 -0.50 -8.98
C LYS A 56 2.79 -1.02 -8.28
N LEU A 57 2.84 -2.33 -8.12
CA LEU A 57 4.01 -3.01 -7.56
C LEU A 57 4.86 -3.54 -8.71
N VAL A 58 6.15 -3.23 -8.70
CA VAL A 58 7.10 -3.74 -9.69
C VAL A 58 8.30 -4.36 -8.98
N ILE A 59 8.98 -5.25 -9.67
CA ILE A 59 10.19 -5.89 -9.17
C ILE A 59 11.35 -5.43 -10.04
N VAL A 60 12.38 -4.91 -9.41
CA VAL A 60 13.56 -4.39 -10.09
C VAL A 60 14.82 -4.99 -9.48
N PRO A 61 15.95 -5.00 -10.23
CA PRO A 61 17.22 -5.44 -9.66
C PRO A 61 17.57 -4.60 -8.42
N ALA A 62 18.17 -5.25 -7.41
CA ALA A 62 18.48 -4.61 -6.14
C ALA A 62 19.43 -3.42 -6.29
N SER A 63 20.26 -3.43 -7.33
CA SER A 63 21.22 -2.35 -7.60
C SER A 63 20.58 -1.09 -8.15
N LYS A 64 19.31 -1.16 -8.59
CA LYS A 64 18.64 -0.01 -9.19
C LYS A 64 18.25 0.98 -8.10
N PRO A 65 18.58 2.28 -8.26
CA PRO A 65 18.22 3.28 -7.24
C PRO A 65 16.72 3.53 -7.18
N VAL A 66 16.24 3.88 -5.99
CA VAL A 66 14.85 4.31 -5.79
C VAL A 66 14.74 5.76 -6.24
N ARG A 67 13.76 6.04 -7.09
CA ARG A 67 13.52 7.38 -7.62
C ARG A 67 12.52 8.13 -6.73
N GLU A 68 12.38 9.43 -6.98
CA GLU A 68 11.35 10.23 -6.36
C GLU A 68 9.98 9.64 -6.65
N ASN A 69 9.10 9.61 -5.67
CA ASN A 69 7.76 9.02 -5.71
C ASN A 69 7.74 7.49 -5.77
N GLU A 70 8.89 6.85 -5.65
CA GLU A 70 8.98 5.40 -5.53
C GLU A 70 9.27 5.01 -4.07
N TYR A 71 8.90 3.81 -3.70
CA TYR A 71 9.10 3.28 -2.36
C TYR A 71 9.85 1.96 -2.42
N GLU A 72 10.76 1.77 -1.47
CA GLU A 72 11.44 0.49 -1.31
C GLU A 72 10.79 -0.28 -0.16
N VAL A 73 10.35 -1.51 -0.44
CA VAL A 73 9.75 -2.38 0.58
C VAL A 73 10.85 -3.11 1.31
N GLU A 74 10.84 -3.04 2.62
CA GLU A 74 11.77 -3.77 3.48
C GLU A 74 11.11 -4.99 4.10
N VAL A 75 11.91 -6.00 4.31
CA VAL A 75 11.46 -7.24 4.96
C VAL A 75 11.35 -7.02 6.47
#